data_24532347997a89489269e0381fc8f273
#
_entry.id   24532347997a89489269e0381fc8f273
#
_cell.length_a   1.000
_cell.length_b   1.000
_cell.length_c   1.000
_cell.angle_alpha   90.00
_cell.angle_beta   90.00
_cell.angle_gamma   90.00
#
_symmetry.space_group_name_H-M   'P 1'
#
loop_
_entity.id
_entity.type
_entity.pdbx_description
1 polymer ?
#
loop_
_entity_poly.entity_id
_entity_poly.type
_entity_poly.pdbx_seq_one_letter_code
_entity_poly.pdbx_strand_id
1 'polypeptide(L)'
;MNKLYYDSAYIKEFEAQVLSCQEGKKGWEITLSATAFYPEGGGQPADTGLLGNVRVTDVHEKDGQVVHYTDGPLPVGEMVRGVIDWDRRFQHMQEHSGEHLVSGLIHQRFGYDNVGFHMGTDEVTIDFNGVLEWGDLMAIEEKANGMIWENLEISAVYPEKDELDAMEYRSKKELTGAVRIVSIPGGDVCACCGTHVLRSGQVGLVKF
;
A
#
# COMPACT_ATOMS: atom_id res chain seq x y z
N MET A 1 -13.86 -0.52 -13.41
CA MET A 1 -12.79 0.46 -13.17
C MET A 1 -11.45 -0.26 -13.18
N ASN A 2 -10.46 0.22 -13.93
CA ASN A 2 -9.11 -0.34 -13.91
C ASN A 2 -8.29 0.30 -12.76
N LYS A 3 -7.73 -0.53 -11.88
CA LYS A 3 -6.93 -0.10 -10.71
C LYS A 3 -5.45 -0.12 -11.09
N LEU A 4 -4.99 0.95 -11.76
CA LEU A 4 -3.64 1.08 -12.33
C LEU A 4 -2.51 0.93 -11.29
N TYR A 5 -2.77 1.25 -10.02
CA TYR A 5 -1.80 1.05 -8.92
C TYR A 5 -1.46 -0.43 -8.66
N TYR A 6 -2.25 -1.37 -9.18
CA TYR A 6 -1.91 -2.80 -9.18
C TYR A 6 -1.06 -3.21 -10.39
N ASP A 7 -1.19 -2.49 -11.52
CA ASP A 7 -0.32 -2.69 -12.68
C ASP A 7 1.10 -2.18 -12.36
N SER A 8 1.18 -0.98 -11.76
CA SER A 8 2.43 -0.42 -11.22
C SER A 8 2.16 0.63 -10.15
N ALA A 9 2.74 0.45 -8.95
CA ALA A 9 2.70 1.46 -7.89
C ALA A 9 3.47 2.76 -8.26
N TYR A 10 4.26 2.74 -9.33
CA TYR A 10 5.09 3.86 -9.82
C TYR A 10 4.40 4.74 -10.86
N ILE A 11 3.15 4.47 -11.21
CA ILE A 11 2.37 5.36 -12.09
C ILE A 11 2.07 6.65 -11.33
N LYS A 12 2.69 7.74 -11.77
CA LYS A 12 2.55 9.09 -11.19
C LYS A 12 1.44 9.89 -11.86
N GLU A 13 1.18 9.61 -13.13
CA GLU A 13 0.23 10.32 -13.98
C GLU A 13 -0.54 9.33 -14.83
N PHE A 14 -1.81 9.64 -15.11
CA PHE A 14 -2.67 8.83 -15.95
C PHE A 14 -3.78 9.68 -16.56
N GLU A 15 -4.48 9.14 -17.56
CA GLU A 15 -5.69 9.72 -18.11
C GLU A 15 -6.87 8.78 -17.88
N ALA A 16 -8.01 9.34 -17.52
CA ALA A 16 -9.24 8.58 -17.32
C ALA A 16 -10.48 9.41 -17.63
N GLN A 17 -11.56 8.73 -18.01
CA GLN A 17 -12.85 9.35 -18.19
C GLN A 17 -13.57 9.46 -16.85
N VAL A 18 -14.21 10.61 -16.60
CA VAL A 18 -15.11 10.83 -15.46
C VAL A 18 -16.39 10.06 -15.70
N LEU A 19 -16.68 9.07 -14.85
CA LEU A 19 -17.90 8.25 -14.95
C LEU A 19 -19.06 8.82 -14.15
N SER A 20 -18.77 9.40 -12.98
CA SER A 20 -19.75 10.08 -12.15
C SER A 20 -19.13 11.24 -11.38
N CYS A 21 -19.93 12.23 -11.05
CA CYS A 21 -19.55 13.35 -10.20
C CYS A 21 -20.79 13.79 -9.42
N GLN A 22 -20.74 13.70 -8.09
CA GLN A 22 -21.85 14.01 -7.22
C GLN A 22 -21.36 14.83 -6.03
N GLU A 23 -22.13 15.80 -5.59
CA GLU A 23 -21.85 16.56 -4.38
C GLU A 23 -22.13 15.69 -3.15
N GLY A 24 -21.16 15.58 -2.26
CA GLY A 24 -21.22 14.80 -1.03
C GLY A 24 -20.95 15.65 0.21
N LYS A 25 -20.94 15.03 1.38
CA LYS A 25 -20.71 15.73 2.66
C LYS A 25 -19.27 16.28 2.83
N LYS A 26 -18.30 15.69 2.13
CA LYS A 26 -16.86 16.03 2.22
C LYS A 26 -16.34 16.70 0.93
N GLY A 27 -17.18 17.28 0.12
CA GLY A 27 -16.84 17.80 -1.21
C GLY A 27 -17.49 16.97 -2.31
N TRP A 28 -16.82 16.80 -3.44
CA TRP A 28 -17.35 16.06 -4.59
C TRP A 28 -16.85 14.62 -4.59
N GLU A 29 -17.74 13.68 -4.84
CA GLU A 29 -17.46 12.25 -5.00
C GLU A 29 -17.36 11.93 -6.48
N ILE A 30 -16.18 11.54 -6.96
CA ILE A 30 -15.89 11.31 -8.38
C ILE A 30 -15.44 9.87 -8.58
N THR A 31 -16.03 9.19 -9.58
CA THR A 31 -15.56 7.88 -10.05
C THR A 31 -15.01 7.99 -11.47
N LEU A 32 -13.99 7.21 -11.76
CA LEU A 32 -13.24 7.23 -13.03
C LEU A 32 -13.26 5.87 -13.73
N SER A 33 -13.00 5.85 -15.05
CA SER A 33 -12.81 4.60 -15.80
C SER A 33 -11.56 3.82 -15.38
N ALA A 34 -10.50 4.53 -14.96
CA ALA A 34 -9.26 3.98 -14.43
C ALA A 34 -8.68 4.93 -13.37
N THR A 35 -7.87 4.42 -12.45
CA THR A 35 -7.20 5.26 -11.46
C THR A 35 -5.86 4.70 -10.99
N ALA A 36 -4.86 5.57 -10.83
CA ALA A 36 -3.62 5.29 -10.14
C ALA A 36 -3.63 5.76 -8.67
N PHE A 37 -4.67 6.48 -8.21
CA PHE A 37 -4.84 6.84 -6.81
C PHE A 37 -5.15 5.61 -5.97
N TYR A 38 -4.31 5.32 -4.98
CA TYR A 38 -4.53 4.25 -4.02
C TYR A 38 -5.58 4.67 -2.99
N PRO A 39 -6.67 3.91 -2.81
CA PRO A 39 -7.63 4.18 -1.74
C PRO A 39 -7.07 3.76 -0.38
N GLU A 40 -7.51 4.42 0.69
CA GLU A 40 -7.17 3.98 2.04
C GLU A 40 -7.48 2.50 2.25
N GLY A 41 -6.49 1.74 2.73
CA GLY A 41 -6.67 0.32 2.98
C GLY A 41 -5.41 -0.37 3.48
N GLY A 42 -5.59 -1.44 4.27
CA GLY A 42 -4.47 -2.25 4.78
C GLY A 42 -3.50 -1.50 5.70
N GLY A 43 -3.95 -0.44 6.38
CA GLY A 43 -3.11 0.41 7.23
C GLY A 43 -2.39 1.54 6.46
N GLN A 44 -2.48 1.56 5.13
CA GLN A 44 -1.92 2.62 4.30
C GLN A 44 -2.99 3.70 4.05
N PRO A 45 -2.67 5.00 4.31
CA PRO A 45 -3.56 6.11 3.98
C PRO A 45 -3.77 6.27 2.47
N ALA A 46 -4.86 6.95 2.11
CA ALA A 46 -5.16 7.29 0.72
C ALA A 46 -4.12 8.21 0.11
N ASP A 47 -3.97 8.09 -1.21
CA ASP A 47 -3.25 9.09 -1.98
C ASP A 47 -4.01 10.40 -2.06
N THR A 48 -3.25 11.45 -2.32
CA THR A 48 -3.74 12.77 -2.70
C THR A 48 -3.11 13.20 -4.02
N GLY A 49 -3.62 14.26 -4.64
CA GLY A 49 -3.10 14.76 -5.90
C GLY A 49 -4.07 15.66 -6.65
N LEU A 50 -4.02 15.64 -7.97
CA LEU A 50 -4.88 16.44 -8.85
C LEU A 50 -5.62 15.56 -9.85
N LEU A 51 -6.87 15.88 -10.13
CA LEU A 51 -7.66 15.41 -11.27
C LEU A 51 -8.02 16.65 -12.11
N GLY A 52 -7.37 16.79 -13.26
CA GLY A 52 -7.48 18.02 -14.02
C GLY A 52 -7.06 19.23 -13.17
N ASN A 53 -8.02 20.09 -12.85
CA ASN A 53 -7.84 21.32 -12.06
C ASN A 53 -8.38 21.23 -10.62
N VAL A 54 -8.90 20.07 -10.18
CA VAL A 54 -9.42 19.90 -8.83
C VAL A 54 -8.50 19.07 -7.96
N ARG A 55 -8.46 19.36 -6.66
CA ARG A 55 -7.64 18.66 -5.69
C ARG A 55 -8.34 17.38 -5.21
N VAL A 56 -7.65 16.24 -5.31
CA VAL A 56 -8.03 15.00 -4.63
C VAL A 56 -7.53 15.07 -3.20
N THR A 57 -8.44 15.08 -2.25
CA THR A 57 -8.15 15.20 -0.81
C THR A 57 -8.20 13.86 -0.08
N ASP A 58 -8.95 12.90 -0.63
CA ASP A 58 -9.14 11.58 -0.04
C ASP A 58 -9.59 10.58 -1.12
N VAL A 59 -9.34 9.29 -0.91
CA VAL A 59 -9.76 8.21 -1.82
C VAL A 59 -10.19 6.99 -1.03
N HIS A 60 -11.37 6.45 -1.30
CA HIS A 60 -11.88 5.23 -0.66
C HIS A 60 -12.45 4.24 -1.68
N GLU A 61 -12.44 2.97 -1.33
CA GLU A 61 -13.14 1.94 -2.08
C GLU A 61 -14.53 1.70 -1.45
N LYS A 62 -15.58 1.82 -2.26
CA LYS A 62 -16.97 1.53 -1.88
C LYS A 62 -17.58 0.60 -2.93
N ASP A 63 -18.07 -0.55 -2.52
CA ASP A 63 -18.76 -1.53 -3.39
C ASP A 63 -17.92 -1.91 -4.64
N GLY A 64 -16.62 -2.06 -4.47
CA GLY A 64 -15.68 -2.40 -5.55
C GLY A 64 -15.31 -1.24 -6.47
N GLN A 65 -15.80 -0.03 -6.20
CA GLN A 65 -15.47 1.19 -6.93
C GLN A 65 -14.58 2.11 -6.10
N VAL A 66 -13.55 2.68 -6.74
CA VAL A 66 -12.72 3.71 -6.11
C VAL A 66 -13.39 5.07 -6.30
N VAL A 67 -13.69 5.73 -5.19
CA VAL A 67 -14.30 7.06 -5.12
C VAL A 67 -13.24 8.06 -4.70
N HIS A 68 -13.07 9.11 -5.50
CA HIS A 68 -12.15 10.21 -5.25
C HIS A 68 -12.94 11.38 -4.65
N TYR A 69 -12.50 11.86 -3.49
CA TYR A 69 -13.06 13.06 -2.86
C TYR A 69 -12.27 14.28 -3.32
N THR A 70 -12.98 15.26 -3.89
CA THR A 70 -12.34 16.44 -4.48
C THR A 70 -12.95 17.73 -3.95
N ASP A 71 -12.18 18.82 -4.03
CA ASP A 71 -12.59 20.17 -3.64
C ASP A 71 -13.48 20.88 -4.68
N GLY A 72 -13.66 20.30 -5.87
CA GLY A 72 -14.49 20.83 -6.92
C GLY A 72 -15.04 19.75 -7.85
N PRO A 73 -16.08 20.07 -8.67
CA PRO A 73 -16.68 19.14 -9.62
C PRO A 73 -15.84 18.97 -10.88
N LEU A 74 -16.07 17.83 -11.55
CA LEU A 74 -15.59 17.57 -12.91
C LEU A 74 -16.75 17.15 -13.81
N PRO A 75 -16.77 17.57 -15.08
CA PRO A 75 -17.82 17.19 -16.03
C PRO A 75 -17.81 15.68 -16.31
N VAL A 76 -18.96 15.04 -16.17
CA VAL A 76 -19.15 13.63 -16.50
C VAL A 76 -18.97 13.40 -18.00
N GLY A 77 -18.22 12.35 -18.35
CA GLY A 77 -17.92 11.99 -19.76
C GLY A 77 -16.61 12.60 -20.28
N GLU A 78 -16.03 13.59 -19.61
CA GLU A 78 -14.77 14.20 -20.02
C GLU A 78 -13.55 13.34 -19.62
N MET A 79 -12.50 13.43 -20.43
CA MET A 79 -11.18 12.89 -20.13
C MET A 79 -10.42 13.85 -19.23
N VAL A 80 -9.88 13.36 -18.13
CA VAL A 80 -9.08 14.14 -17.20
C VAL A 80 -7.73 13.48 -16.95
N ARG A 81 -6.70 14.33 -16.74
CA ARG A 81 -5.38 13.86 -16.32
C ARG A 81 -5.35 13.80 -14.80
N GLY A 82 -4.98 12.62 -14.26
CA GLY A 82 -4.67 12.43 -12.86
C GLY A 82 -3.18 12.55 -12.59
N VAL A 83 -2.80 13.25 -11.51
CA VAL A 83 -1.42 13.42 -11.06
C VAL A 83 -1.36 13.12 -9.56
N ILE A 84 -0.58 12.11 -9.19
CA ILE A 84 -0.40 11.67 -7.81
C ILE A 84 0.58 12.61 -7.09
N ASP A 85 0.34 12.94 -5.82
CA ASP A 85 1.34 13.53 -4.93
C ASP A 85 2.44 12.50 -4.67
N TRP A 86 3.45 12.51 -5.52
CA TRP A 86 4.42 11.42 -5.58
C TRP A 86 5.23 11.24 -4.30
N ASP A 87 5.66 12.32 -3.68
CA ASP A 87 6.47 12.24 -2.47
C ASP A 87 5.71 11.55 -1.34
N ARG A 88 4.40 11.87 -1.18
CA ARG A 88 3.50 11.19 -0.24
C ARG A 88 3.33 9.70 -0.59
N ARG A 89 3.04 9.36 -1.85
CA ARG A 89 2.91 7.97 -2.30
C ARG A 89 4.20 7.20 -2.03
N PHE A 90 5.34 7.76 -2.39
CA PHE A 90 6.62 7.08 -2.25
C PHE A 90 6.99 6.86 -0.78
N GLN A 91 6.71 7.84 0.09
CA GLN A 91 6.86 7.69 1.54
C GLN A 91 6.00 6.52 2.06
N HIS A 92 4.71 6.45 1.70
CA HIS A 92 3.86 5.33 2.10
C HIS A 92 4.38 3.97 1.59
N MET A 93 4.93 3.93 0.37
CA MET A 93 5.55 2.72 -0.15
C MET A 93 6.79 2.30 0.65
N GLN A 94 7.63 3.26 1.08
CA GLN A 94 8.79 3.02 1.93
C GLN A 94 8.37 2.47 3.30
N GLU A 95 7.42 3.14 3.96
CA GLU A 95 6.88 2.76 5.26
C GLU A 95 6.22 1.38 5.23
N HIS A 96 5.40 1.09 4.20
CA HIS A 96 4.74 -0.20 4.05
C HIS A 96 5.72 -1.33 3.80
N SER A 97 6.73 -1.10 2.97
CA SER A 97 7.77 -2.10 2.72
C SER A 97 8.68 -2.32 3.92
N GLY A 98 8.95 -1.26 4.69
CA GLY A 98 9.65 -1.34 5.97
C GLY A 98 8.87 -2.15 7.01
N GLU A 99 7.55 -1.93 7.09
CA GLU A 99 6.66 -2.74 7.95
C GLU A 99 6.73 -4.22 7.60
N HIS A 100 6.66 -4.57 6.31
CA HIS A 100 6.78 -5.96 5.87
C HIS A 100 8.11 -6.60 6.28
N LEU A 101 9.24 -5.89 6.10
CA LEU A 101 10.54 -6.35 6.57
C LEU A 101 10.54 -6.65 8.06
N VAL A 102 10.08 -5.70 8.87
CA VAL A 102 10.04 -5.84 10.34
C VAL A 102 9.10 -6.96 10.77
N SER A 103 7.87 -6.97 10.26
CA SER A 103 6.86 -7.96 10.63
C SER A 103 7.24 -9.37 10.21
N GLY A 104 7.82 -9.54 9.01
CA GLY A 104 8.30 -10.82 8.54
C GLY A 104 9.44 -11.37 9.40
N LEU A 105 10.41 -10.53 9.75
CA LEU A 105 11.54 -10.92 10.60
C LEU A 105 11.11 -11.26 12.03
N ILE A 106 10.15 -10.52 12.60
CA ILE A 106 9.59 -10.82 13.92
C ILE A 106 8.82 -12.14 13.88
N HIS A 107 8.00 -12.36 12.85
CA HIS A 107 7.28 -13.61 12.68
C HIS A 107 8.24 -14.82 12.55
N GLN A 108 9.28 -14.70 11.73
CA GLN A 108 10.29 -15.76 11.55
C GLN A 108 11.02 -16.12 12.83
N ARG A 109 11.33 -15.12 13.68
CA ARG A 109 12.14 -15.34 14.88
C ARG A 109 11.32 -15.76 16.09
N PHE A 110 10.11 -15.21 16.26
CA PHE A 110 9.31 -15.36 17.48
C PHE A 110 7.96 -16.03 17.23
N GLY A 111 7.52 -16.20 15.99
CA GLY A 111 6.19 -16.68 15.65
C GLY A 111 5.08 -15.67 15.95
N TYR A 112 5.42 -14.40 16.19
CA TYR A 112 4.42 -13.37 16.48
C TYR A 112 3.85 -12.79 15.19
N ASP A 113 2.54 -12.52 15.24
CA ASP A 113 1.81 -11.92 14.13
C ASP A 113 1.60 -10.43 14.36
N ASN A 114 1.71 -9.67 13.27
CA ASN A 114 1.26 -8.29 13.23
C ASN A 114 -0.28 -8.27 13.31
N VAL A 115 -0.82 -7.68 14.38
CA VAL A 115 -2.26 -7.56 14.65
C VAL A 115 -2.78 -6.12 14.48
N GLY A 116 -1.89 -5.15 14.29
CA GLY A 116 -2.21 -3.74 14.04
C GLY A 116 -1.10 -3.05 13.28
N PHE A 117 -1.46 -2.18 12.33
CA PHE A 117 -0.54 -1.38 11.55
C PHE A 117 -1.16 -0.03 11.23
N HIS A 118 -0.42 1.03 11.52
CA HIS A 118 -0.85 2.40 11.25
C HIS A 118 0.32 3.27 10.82
N MET A 119 0.17 3.95 9.70
CA MET A 119 1.06 5.00 9.22
C MET A 119 0.57 6.34 9.76
N GLY A 120 1.22 6.86 10.79
CA GLY A 120 0.98 8.18 11.34
C GLY A 120 1.71 9.27 10.55
N THR A 121 1.60 10.51 11.03
CA THR A 121 2.30 11.65 10.43
C THR A 121 3.80 11.63 10.75
N ASP A 122 4.16 11.21 11.96
CA ASP A 122 5.51 11.31 12.49
C ASP A 122 6.15 9.94 12.75
N GLU A 123 5.32 8.91 12.86
CA GLU A 123 5.77 7.55 13.17
C GLU A 123 4.86 6.49 12.54
N VAL A 124 5.42 5.32 12.36
CA VAL A 124 4.69 4.10 11.97
C VAL A 124 4.57 3.21 13.20
N THR A 125 3.36 2.78 13.53
CA THR A 125 3.13 1.86 14.64
C THR A 125 2.75 0.48 14.15
N ILE A 126 3.30 -0.56 14.80
CA ILE A 126 3.02 -1.96 14.52
C ILE A 126 2.73 -2.68 15.83
N ASP A 127 1.57 -3.31 15.93
CA ASP A 127 1.17 -4.09 17.11
C ASP A 127 1.39 -5.59 16.85
N PHE A 128 1.97 -6.29 17.81
CA PHE A 128 2.19 -7.73 17.73
C PHE A 128 1.44 -8.47 18.84
N ASN A 129 1.07 -9.72 18.59
CA ASN A 129 0.43 -10.60 19.57
C ASN A 129 1.42 -11.24 20.56
N GLY A 130 2.60 -10.66 20.75
CA GLY A 130 3.65 -11.11 21.65
C GLY A 130 4.46 -9.95 22.22
N VAL A 131 5.23 -10.23 23.27
CA VAL A 131 6.10 -9.25 23.94
C VAL A 131 7.49 -9.28 23.32
N LEU A 132 8.00 -8.11 22.97
CA LEU A 132 9.33 -7.91 22.41
C LEU A 132 10.17 -7.09 23.40
N GLU A 133 11.34 -7.59 23.73
CA GLU A 133 12.30 -6.86 24.56
C GLU A 133 13.13 -5.91 23.68
N TRP A 134 13.67 -4.85 24.28
CA TRP A 134 14.45 -3.87 23.53
C TRP A 134 15.63 -4.48 22.76
N GLY A 135 16.30 -5.49 23.35
CA GLY A 135 17.39 -6.22 22.69
C GLY A 135 16.94 -6.98 21.45
N ASP A 136 15.71 -7.50 21.44
CA ASP A 136 15.12 -8.18 20.28
C ASP A 136 14.83 -7.19 19.16
N LEU A 137 14.25 -6.03 19.51
CA LEU A 137 13.98 -4.96 18.56
C LEU A 137 15.27 -4.48 17.88
N MET A 138 16.35 -4.27 18.65
CA MET A 138 17.65 -3.87 18.09
C MET A 138 18.22 -4.92 17.12
N ALA A 139 18.05 -6.20 17.41
CA ALA A 139 18.50 -7.28 16.52
C ALA A 139 17.64 -7.35 15.24
N ILE A 140 16.36 -7.08 15.33
CA ILE A 140 15.48 -6.97 14.15
C ILE A 140 15.84 -5.74 13.31
N GLU A 141 16.07 -4.58 13.95
CA GLU A 141 16.52 -3.35 13.29
C GLU A 141 17.81 -3.58 12.48
N GLU A 142 18.82 -4.19 13.10
CA GLU A 142 20.08 -4.51 12.45
C GLU A 142 19.88 -5.43 11.22
N LYS A 143 19.08 -6.49 11.39
CA LYS A 143 18.80 -7.43 10.31
C LYS A 143 18.00 -6.79 9.18
N ALA A 144 16.98 -6.00 9.49
CA ALA A 144 16.17 -5.28 8.50
C ALA A 144 17.04 -4.31 7.68
N ASN A 145 17.90 -3.53 8.35
CA ASN A 145 18.82 -2.62 7.68
C ASN A 145 19.86 -3.35 6.84
N GLY A 146 20.34 -4.52 7.27
CA GLY A 146 21.18 -5.40 6.45
C GLY A 146 20.50 -5.76 5.13
N MET A 147 19.24 -6.19 5.18
CA MET A 147 18.45 -6.52 3.98
C MET A 147 18.16 -5.31 3.10
N ILE A 148 18.01 -4.11 3.69
CA ILE A 148 17.91 -2.85 2.95
C ILE A 148 19.17 -2.61 2.14
N TRP A 149 20.35 -2.79 2.73
CA TRP A 149 21.65 -2.60 2.06
C TRP A 149 21.92 -3.64 0.97
N GLU A 150 21.37 -4.85 1.09
CA GLU A 150 21.44 -5.87 0.03
C GLU A 150 20.64 -5.49 -1.22
N ASN A 151 19.74 -4.52 -1.12
CA ASN A 151 18.91 -4.01 -2.21
C ASN A 151 18.13 -5.11 -2.94
N LEU A 152 17.46 -5.97 -2.18
CA LEU A 152 16.69 -7.12 -2.64
C LEU A 152 15.48 -6.68 -3.49
N GLU A 153 15.10 -7.48 -4.46
CA GLU A 153 13.89 -7.26 -5.24
C GLU A 153 12.63 -7.54 -4.39
N ILE A 154 11.67 -6.62 -4.43
CA ILE A 154 10.35 -6.79 -3.81
C ILE A 154 9.35 -7.04 -4.92
N SER A 155 8.75 -8.22 -4.92
CA SER A 155 7.74 -8.60 -5.90
C SER A 155 6.33 -8.51 -5.33
N ALA A 156 5.37 -8.22 -6.20
CA ALA A 156 3.95 -8.19 -5.86
C ALA A 156 3.17 -8.83 -7.02
N VAL A 157 2.65 -10.02 -6.80
CA VAL A 157 2.03 -10.86 -7.84
C VAL A 157 0.69 -11.42 -7.39
N TYR A 158 -0.11 -11.85 -8.35
CA TYR A 158 -1.31 -12.66 -8.14
C TYR A 158 -0.99 -14.08 -8.60
N PRO A 159 -0.56 -14.97 -7.69
CA PRO A 159 -0.27 -16.36 -8.06
C PRO A 159 -1.55 -17.08 -8.49
N GLU A 160 -1.40 -18.07 -9.36
CA GLU A 160 -2.48 -18.99 -9.68
C GLU A 160 -2.85 -19.83 -8.43
N LYS A 161 -4.07 -20.38 -8.43
CA LYS A 161 -4.60 -21.07 -7.25
C LYS A 161 -3.69 -22.20 -6.75
N ASP A 162 -3.17 -23.03 -7.64
CA ASP A 162 -2.32 -24.16 -7.28
C ASP A 162 -0.97 -23.69 -6.69
N GLU A 163 -0.45 -22.56 -7.17
CA GLU A 163 0.75 -21.91 -6.64
C GLU A 163 0.47 -21.32 -5.25
N LEU A 164 -0.67 -20.63 -5.09
CA LEU A 164 -1.09 -20.05 -3.82
C LEU A 164 -1.31 -21.11 -2.75
N ASP A 165 -1.94 -22.23 -3.10
CA ASP A 165 -2.21 -23.35 -2.19
C ASP A 165 -0.92 -24.05 -1.73
N ALA A 166 0.18 -23.94 -2.50
CA ALA A 166 1.49 -24.48 -2.18
C ALA A 166 2.41 -23.47 -1.44
N MET A 167 2.01 -22.19 -1.34
CA MET A 167 2.83 -21.14 -0.72
C MET A 167 2.55 -21.05 0.79
N GLU A 168 3.62 -20.89 1.56
CA GLU A 168 3.52 -20.39 2.94
C GLU A 168 3.58 -18.86 2.93
N TYR A 169 2.52 -18.20 3.40
CA TYR A 169 2.47 -16.75 3.48
C TYR A 169 1.69 -16.28 4.70
N ARG A 170 2.04 -15.10 5.20
CA ARG A 170 1.29 -14.43 6.27
C ARG A 170 0.03 -13.78 5.72
N SER A 171 -1.03 -13.77 6.50
CA SER A 171 -2.25 -13.02 6.20
C SER A 171 -2.89 -12.48 7.47
N LYS A 172 -3.33 -11.24 7.44
CA LYS A 172 -4.06 -10.60 8.56
C LYS A 172 -5.57 -10.93 8.56
N LYS A 173 -6.09 -11.57 7.49
CA LYS A 173 -7.53 -11.86 7.31
C LYS A 173 -7.70 -13.17 6.55
N GLU A 174 -8.84 -13.81 6.73
CA GLU A 174 -9.29 -14.82 5.78
C GLU A 174 -9.55 -14.16 4.42
N LEU A 175 -8.98 -14.73 3.39
CA LEU A 175 -9.00 -14.17 2.04
C LEU A 175 -9.92 -14.99 1.15
N THR A 176 -10.72 -14.30 0.34
CA THR A 176 -11.59 -14.91 -0.67
C THR A 176 -11.30 -14.26 -2.03
N GLY A 177 -11.24 -15.08 -3.09
CA GLY A 177 -10.95 -14.60 -4.45
C GLY A 177 -9.46 -14.51 -4.77
N ALA A 178 -9.08 -13.60 -5.67
CA ALA A 178 -7.68 -13.42 -6.08
C ALA A 178 -6.86 -12.78 -4.95
N VAL A 179 -5.80 -13.45 -4.54
CA VAL A 179 -4.91 -13.00 -3.45
C VAL A 179 -3.63 -12.43 -4.04
N ARG A 180 -3.32 -11.18 -3.69
CA ARG A 180 -2.06 -10.54 -4.06
C ARG A 180 -1.00 -10.84 -3.01
N ILE A 181 0.11 -11.43 -3.42
CA ILE A 181 1.24 -11.76 -2.56
C ILE A 181 2.38 -10.78 -2.79
N VAL A 182 2.85 -10.17 -1.72
CA VAL A 182 4.07 -9.37 -1.69
C VAL A 182 5.18 -10.22 -1.07
N SER A 183 6.32 -10.30 -1.75
CA SER A 183 7.46 -11.11 -1.31
C SER A 183 8.74 -10.30 -1.26
N ILE A 184 9.44 -10.40 -0.14
CA ILE A 184 10.79 -9.88 0.10
C ILE A 184 11.67 -11.09 0.42
N PRO A 185 12.61 -11.49 -0.46
CA PRO A 185 13.42 -12.70 -0.27
C PRO A 185 14.12 -12.72 1.10
N GLY A 186 13.89 -13.79 1.89
CA GLY A 186 14.44 -13.91 3.24
C GLY A 186 13.82 -12.99 4.30
N GLY A 187 12.94 -12.08 3.91
CA GLY A 187 12.26 -11.11 4.80
C GLY A 187 10.81 -11.49 5.07
N ASP A 188 9.96 -11.43 4.06
CA ASP A 188 8.53 -11.64 4.23
C ASP A 188 7.88 -12.22 2.97
N VAL A 189 6.84 -13.01 3.17
CA VAL A 189 5.86 -13.40 2.14
C VAL A 189 4.48 -13.17 2.74
N CYS A 190 3.73 -12.20 2.23
CA CYS A 190 2.50 -11.76 2.88
C CYS A 190 1.42 -11.39 1.86
N ALA A 191 0.19 -11.75 2.17
CA ALA A 191 -0.97 -11.27 1.41
C ALA A 191 -1.21 -9.78 1.71
N CYS A 192 -1.04 -8.93 0.70
CA CYS A 192 -1.12 -7.48 0.86
C CYS A 192 -1.63 -6.78 -0.40
N CYS A 193 -2.57 -5.85 -0.21
CA CYS A 193 -3.11 -5.00 -1.29
C CYS A 193 -2.41 -3.65 -1.41
N GLY A 194 -1.51 -3.30 -0.47
CA GLY A 194 -0.84 -2.00 -0.43
C GLY A 194 0.17 -1.78 -1.56
N THR A 195 0.67 -0.56 -1.65
CA THR A 195 1.73 -0.21 -2.60
C THR A 195 3.10 -0.36 -1.94
N HIS A 196 4.06 -0.88 -2.68
CA HIS A 196 5.41 -1.18 -2.19
C HIS A 196 6.49 -0.63 -3.12
N VAL A 197 7.67 -0.40 -2.56
CA VAL A 197 8.87 -0.12 -3.36
C VAL A 197 9.31 -1.38 -4.10
N LEU A 198 10.03 -1.22 -5.23
CA LEU A 198 10.50 -2.35 -6.04
C LEU A 198 11.75 -3.03 -5.45
N ARG A 199 12.47 -2.33 -4.59
CA ARG A 199 13.70 -2.84 -3.99
C ARG A 199 13.82 -2.42 -2.54
N SER A 200 14.34 -3.31 -1.68
CA SER A 200 14.52 -3.04 -0.26
C SER A 200 15.39 -1.80 0.01
N GLY A 201 16.39 -1.52 -0.83
CA GLY A 201 17.21 -0.31 -0.72
C GLY A 201 16.44 1.01 -0.82
N GLN A 202 15.26 1.00 -1.44
CA GLN A 202 14.40 2.17 -1.54
C GLN A 202 13.63 2.47 -0.24
N VAL A 203 13.57 1.54 0.72
CA VAL A 203 13.02 1.76 2.07
C VAL A 203 13.83 2.85 2.80
N GLY A 204 15.14 2.85 2.59
CA GLY A 204 16.06 3.81 3.23
C GLY A 204 16.61 3.28 4.55
N LEU A 205 15.91 3.43 5.65
CA LEU A 205 16.35 3.02 6.98
C LEU A 205 15.14 2.64 7.85
N VAL A 206 15.28 1.55 8.60
CA VAL A 206 14.38 1.20 9.71
C VAL A 206 15.05 1.62 11.01
N LYS A 207 14.30 2.30 11.89
CA LYS A 207 14.72 2.74 13.23
C LYS A 207 13.59 2.59 14.22
N PHE A 208 13.85 1.90 15.36
CA PHE A 208 12.94 1.84 16.50
C PHE A 208 13.24 2.92 17.53
#